data_ee96e053ab1e81ff3fcc4bed30ad59e0
#
_entry.id   ee96e053ab1e81ff3fcc4bed30ad59e0
#
_cell.length_a   1.000
_cell.length_b   1.000
_cell.length_c   1.000
_cell.angle_alpha   90.00
_cell.angle_beta   90.00
_cell.angle_gamma   90.00
#
_symmetry.space_group_name_H-M   'P 1'
#
loop_
_entity.id
_entity.type
_entity.pdbx_description
1 polymer ?
#
loop_
_entity_poly.entity_id
_entity_poly.type
_entity_poly.pdbx_seq_one_letter_code
_entity_poly.pdbx_strand_id
1 'polypeptide(L)'
;MVFANNLLAGAAAGLGGAGYTPAGAIWLDGSADYLSWTPSSAGDRQKFTFSCWVKRSAIDGAGHVLFGAGTTLSETGEFVIKYNNNSPVESLVAQTGTVVYSTTTAVYRDPTAWHHVVYSVDTTTQVSKIFVNGVVVVTTDTTPTLNANLAVTNNVVHEIGRFPRFGGQYFEGYLAEVILLDGTAVSDAADFGEYDTNNNWVPIDPTSVVTANKGTNGFWLDFADSADLGNDVSGNGNDWTPTSMSAANSTNDNPADNAASGKGNRAVLNPLFNGGGSVSSNRVFTNANRTMQVTSSVAGSTLLTIPFPDDKKVYIEFKIDAADFNGFGVSSGDKNVTSSPGFDGAEDYGLYDSSVITRIYHNSSQLGGSLTPRYDSAGDIGQICYDGATGKLWFGVNNTWFDSSGGTTGNPSSDSNPTYTLSTSVVWFPYIFGYSSGGTSTSTVYVDFDDHTYTVTGAVELSTENLSAPTVTDPSAYFNTVLYTGNGSTQAITGVGFQPDLVWLKCRDTAFNHQLMDAVRGVSGVIAANLTDAESTSE
;
A
#
# COMPACT_ATOMS: atom_id res chain seq x y z
N MET A 1 4.99 22.14 10.22
CA MET A 1 4.10 21.78 9.10
C MET A 1 4.53 20.38 8.68
N VAL A 2 3.93 19.37 9.27
CA VAL A 2 4.20 17.97 8.93
C VAL A 2 3.44 17.71 7.63
N PHE A 3 4.10 17.14 6.65
CA PHE A 3 3.50 16.81 5.35
C PHE A 3 2.51 15.65 5.50
N ALA A 4 1.32 15.92 6.04
CA ALA A 4 0.21 14.98 5.97
C ALA A 4 -0.13 14.61 4.51
N ASN A 5 0.23 15.46 3.55
CA ASN A 5 -0.01 15.25 2.13
C ASN A 5 0.79 14.09 1.50
N ASN A 6 1.90 13.62 2.11
CA ASN A 6 2.61 12.45 1.58
C ASN A 6 1.91 11.12 1.89
N LEU A 7 1.03 11.09 2.89
CA LEU A 7 0.16 9.94 3.18
C LEU A 7 -1.04 9.88 2.23
N LEU A 8 -1.46 11.03 1.68
CA LEU A 8 -2.59 11.12 0.74
C LEU A 8 -2.19 10.86 -0.71
N ALA A 9 -0.92 11.06 -1.09
CA ALA A 9 -0.48 10.91 -2.48
C ALA A 9 -0.56 9.46 -2.98
N GLY A 10 -0.37 8.48 -2.09
CA GLY A 10 -0.56 7.06 -2.42
C GLY A 10 -2.02 6.61 -2.36
N ALA A 11 -2.85 7.28 -1.55
CA ALA A 11 -4.27 6.97 -1.42
C ALA A 11 -5.14 7.63 -2.50
N ALA A 12 -4.65 8.68 -3.14
CA ALA A 12 -5.41 9.46 -4.14
C ALA A 12 -5.52 8.77 -5.51
N ALA A 13 -5.05 7.54 -5.65
CA ALA A 13 -5.05 6.82 -6.94
C ALA A 13 -6.44 6.32 -7.37
N GLY A 14 -7.53 6.93 -6.98
CA GLY A 14 -8.79 6.29 -7.26
C GLY A 14 -10.02 7.13 -7.54
N LEU A 15 -9.92 8.44 -7.62
CA LEU A 15 -11.09 9.29 -7.84
C LEU A 15 -11.53 9.47 -9.30
N GLY A 16 -10.85 8.82 -10.25
CA GLY A 16 -11.36 8.65 -11.60
C GLY A 16 -11.95 7.26 -11.69
N GLY A 17 -13.27 7.12 -11.76
CA GLY A 17 -13.88 5.80 -11.91
C GLY A 17 -13.24 5.06 -13.07
N ALA A 18 -12.45 4.03 -12.80
CA ALA A 18 -11.89 3.16 -13.81
C ALA A 18 -13.03 2.56 -14.62
N GLY A 19 -12.89 2.54 -15.94
CA GLY A 19 -13.85 1.85 -16.80
C GLY A 19 -13.89 0.34 -16.52
N TYR A 20 -12.85 -0.18 -15.87
CA TYR A 20 -12.70 -1.57 -15.45
C TYR A 20 -12.31 -1.64 -13.96
N THR A 21 -12.86 -2.62 -13.27
CA THR A 21 -12.51 -2.93 -11.87
C THR A 21 -12.08 -4.39 -11.82
N PRO A 22 -10.87 -4.72 -11.36
CA PRO A 22 -10.44 -6.09 -11.10
C PRO A 22 -11.48 -6.87 -10.30
N ALA A 23 -11.71 -8.11 -10.71
CA ALA A 23 -12.77 -8.92 -10.13
C ALA A 23 -12.49 -9.32 -8.68
N GLY A 24 -11.20 -9.48 -8.32
CA GLY A 24 -10.76 -9.80 -6.96
C GLY A 24 -9.31 -9.43 -6.71
N ALA A 25 -8.90 -9.60 -5.47
CA ALA A 25 -7.51 -9.53 -5.03
C ALA A 25 -7.27 -10.52 -3.89
N ILE A 26 -6.00 -10.85 -3.67
CA ILE A 26 -5.57 -11.69 -2.55
C ILE A 26 -4.51 -10.96 -1.72
N TRP A 27 -4.42 -11.32 -0.43
CA TRP A 27 -3.28 -10.95 0.40
C TRP A 27 -2.47 -12.17 0.80
N LEU A 28 -1.15 -11.99 0.96
CA LEU A 28 -0.18 -12.99 1.37
C LEU A 28 0.52 -12.53 2.65
N ASP A 29 0.78 -13.47 3.56
CA ASP A 29 1.25 -13.21 4.93
C ASP A 29 2.77 -13.02 5.07
N GLY A 30 3.53 -13.22 3.98
CA GLY A 30 5.00 -13.12 4.02
C GLY A 30 5.73 -14.30 4.65
N SER A 31 5.03 -15.35 5.06
CA SER A 31 5.64 -16.45 5.81
C SER A 31 5.33 -17.85 5.27
N ALA A 32 4.12 -18.10 4.81
CA ALA A 32 3.68 -19.42 4.39
C ALA A 32 2.84 -19.42 3.11
N ASP A 33 2.24 -18.28 2.75
CA ASP A 33 1.30 -18.14 1.66
C ASP A 33 2.00 -18.06 0.30
N TYR A 34 1.59 -18.90 -0.63
CA TYR A 34 2.01 -18.83 -2.03
C TYR A 34 1.10 -19.69 -2.92
N LEU A 35 1.19 -19.43 -4.23
CA LEU A 35 0.55 -20.27 -5.25
C LEU A 35 1.63 -21.03 -6.04
N SER A 36 1.37 -22.25 -6.44
CA SER A 36 2.30 -23.08 -7.21
C SER A 36 1.63 -23.76 -8.38
N TRP A 37 2.37 -23.90 -9.48
CA TRP A 37 1.94 -24.59 -10.68
C TRP A 37 3.13 -25.15 -11.45
N THR A 38 2.94 -26.26 -12.18
CA THR A 38 3.95 -26.84 -13.06
C THR A 38 3.32 -27.12 -14.42
N PRO A 39 3.77 -26.44 -15.50
CA PRO A 39 3.29 -26.72 -16.85
C PRO A 39 3.49 -28.19 -17.23
N SER A 40 2.52 -28.78 -17.94
CA SER A 40 2.61 -30.17 -18.42
C SER A 40 3.65 -30.33 -19.55
N SER A 41 3.93 -29.27 -20.29
CA SER A 41 4.92 -29.20 -21.37
C SER A 41 5.51 -27.81 -21.46
N ALA A 42 6.66 -27.65 -22.11
CA ALA A 42 7.25 -26.35 -22.33
C ALA A 42 6.46 -25.54 -23.38
N GLY A 43 6.27 -24.25 -23.10
CA GLY A 43 5.81 -23.23 -24.03
C GLY A 43 6.97 -22.51 -24.73
N ASP A 44 6.78 -21.22 -25.07
CA ASP A 44 7.85 -20.37 -25.59
C ASP A 44 8.74 -19.89 -24.44
N ARG A 45 9.93 -20.44 -24.35
CA ARG A 45 10.89 -20.14 -23.28
C ARG A 45 11.77 -18.93 -23.57
N GLN A 46 11.60 -18.29 -24.73
CA GLN A 46 12.41 -17.17 -25.20
C GLN A 46 11.71 -15.83 -25.08
N LYS A 47 10.37 -15.87 -25.04
CA LYS A 47 9.54 -14.67 -24.96
C LYS A 47 8.42 -14.85 -23.95
N PHE A 48 8.25 -13.88 -23.08
CA PHE A 48 7.08 -13.81 -22.23
C PHE A 48 6.86 -12.39 -21.68
N THR A 49 5.65 -12.15 -21.21
CA THR A 49 5.29 -10.98 -20.40
C THR A 49 4.64 -11.46 -19.12
N PHE A 50 5.10 -10.94 -17.99
CA PHE A 50 4.46 -11.08 -16.67
C PHE A 50 3.90 -9.73 -16.26
N SER A 51 2.65 -9.68 -15.81
CA SER A 51 1.96 -8.48 -15.35
C SER A 51 1.24 -8.75 -14.05
N CYS A 52 1.33 -7.85 -13.08
CA CYS A 52 0.51 -7.90 -11.87
C CYS A 52 0.31 -6.51 -11.26
N TRP A 53 -0.83 -6.31 -10.63
CA TRP A 53 -1.01 -5.23 -9.67
C TRP A 53 -0.55 -5.69 -8.29
N VAL A 54 0.18 -4.81 -7.59
CA VAL A 54 0.80 -5.15 -6.31
C VAL A 54 0.71 -3.98 -5.33
N LYS A 55 0.33 -4.28 -4.08
CA LYS A 55 0.44 -3.37 -2.93
C LYS A 55 1.31 -4.05 -1.89
N ARG A 56 2.43 -3.42 -1.55
CA ARG A 56 3.42 -4.00 -0.64
C ARG A 56 3.04 -3.77 0.81
N SER A 57 3.41 -4.70 1.68
CA SER A 57 3.26 -4.53 3.14
C SER A 57 4.62 -4.53 3.83
N ALA A 58 5.47 -5.50 3.58
CA ALA A 58 6.81 -5.54 4.15
C ALA A 58 7.79 -4.67 3.35
N ILE A 59 8.55 -3.83 4.08
CA ILE A 59 9.63 -2.98 3.59
C ILE A 59 10.80 -3.12 4.56
N ASP A 60 11.33 -4.33 4.64
CA ASP A 60 12.30 -4.76 5.67
C ASP A 60 13.70 -5.05 5.09
N GLY A 61 13.88 -4.86 3.78
CA GLY A 61 15.11 -5.17 3.08
C GLY A 61 15.33 -6.66 2.82
N ALA A 62 14.35 -7.52 3.11
CA ALA A 62 14.35 -8.90 2.65
C ALA A 62 13.97 -8.99 1.16
N GLY A 63 14.27 -10.11 0.52
CA GLY A 63 13.82 -10.35 -0.83
C GLY A 63 12.36 -10.80 -0.83
N HIS A 64 11.49 -10.08 -1.55
CA HIS A 64 10.06 -10.38 -1.66
C HIS A 64 9.72 -10.76 -3.10
N VAL A 65 9.40 -12.03 -3.34
CA VAL A 65 9.22 -12.58 -4.69
C VAL A 65 7.77 -12.40 -5.14
N LEU A 66 7.58 -11.77 -6.29
CA LEU A 66 6.30 -11.71 -6.98
C LEU A 66 6.05 -13.00 -7.78
N PHE A 67 7.05 -13.43 -8.56
CA PHE A 67 6.94 -14.58 -9.43
C PHE A 67 8.30 -15.26 -9.60
N GLY A 68 8.32 -16.59 -9.58
CA GLY A 68 9.52 -17.37 -9.80
C GLY A 68 9.25 -18.67 -10.54
N ALA A 69 10.25 -19.18 -11.25
CA ALA A 69 10.19 -20.45 -11.99
C ALA A 69 11.50 -21.21 -11.85
N GLY A 70 11.41 -22.53 -11.65
CA GLY A 70 12.54 -23.43 -11.60
C GLY A 70 13.35 -23.37 -10.31
N THR A 71 14.25 -24.36 -10.14
CA THR A 71 15.02 -24.56 -8.90
C THR A 71 16.52 -24.74 -9.12
N THR A 72 16.98 -24.73 -10.38
CA THR A 72 18.38 -24.98 -10.72
C THR A 72 19.11 -23.68 -10.97
N LEU A 73 20.18 -23.41 -10.22
CA LEU A 73 20.99 -22.20 -10.34
C LEU A 73 21.72 -22.16 -11.70
N SER A 74 21.01 -21.71 -12.72
CA SER A 74 21.56 -21.44 -14.06
C SER A 74 20.62 -20.48 -14.79
N GLU A 75 21.11 -19.83 -15.86
CA GLU A 75 20.33 -18.91 -16.68
C GLU A 75 19.06 -19.56 -17.26
N THR A 76 19.08 -20.85 -17.53
CA THR A 76 17.96 -21.59 -18.11
C THR A 76 17.20 -22.44 -17.08
N GLY A 77 17.64 -22.48 -15.85
CA GLY A 77 17.14 -23.38 -14.79
C GLY A 77 16.32 -22.70 -13.71
N GLU A 78 16.39 -21.37 -13.59
CA GLU A 78 15.56 -20.58 -12.69
C GLU A 78 15.31 -19.18 -13.25
N PHE A 79 14.24 -18.56 -12.79
CA PHE A 79 13.90 -17.16 -13.05
C PHE A 79 13.16 -16.58 -11.86
N VAL A 80 13.33 -15.29 -11.58
CA VAL A 80 12.62 -14.61 -10.50
C VAL A 80 12.40 -13.13 -10.80
N ILE A 81 11.21 -12.63 -10.47
CA ILE A 81 10.87 -11.20 -10.35
C ILE A 81 10.62 -10.94 -8.87
N LYS A 82 11.34 -10.00 -8.29
CA LYS A 82 11.27 -9.71 -6.85
C LYS A 82 11.64 -8.27 -6.51
N TYR A 83 11.27 -7.85 -5.30
CA TYR A 83 11.90 -6.73 -4.63
C TYR A 83 13.24 -7.17 -4.05
N ASN A 84 14.26 -6.35 -4.27
CA ASN A 84 15.65 -6.75 -4.05
C ASN A 84 16.08 -6.59 -2.58
N ASN A 85 16.83 -7.56 -2.09
CA ASN A 85 17.51 -7.52 -0.79
C ASN A 85 18.97 -7.04 -0.86
N ASN A 86 19.46 -6.74 -2.06
CA ASN A 86 20.77 -6.17 -2.32
C ASN A 86 20.64 -4.71 -2.75
N SER A 87 21.76 -4.00 -2.89
CA SER A 87 21.73 -2.59 -3.33
C SER A 87 21.40 -2.45 -4.84
N PRO A 88 20.44 -1.57 -5.22
CA PRO A 88 19.55 -0.79 -4.34
C PRO A 88 18.48 -1.67 -3.67
N VAL A 89 18.44 -1.65 -2.34
CA VAL A 89 17.44 -2.40 -1.56
C VAL A 89 16.06 -1.87 -1.88
N GLU A 90 15.07 -2.76 -2.06
CA GLU A 90 13.68 -2.47 -2.45
C GLU A 90 13.52 -2.00 -3.91
N SER A 91 14.53 -2.16 -4.77
CA SER A 91 14.38 -2.06 -6.22
C SER A 91 13.68 -3.31 -6.78
N LEU A 92 13.05 -3.20 -7.95
CA LEU A 92 12.57 -4.38 -8.69
C LEU A 92 13.73 -5.03 -9.47
N VAL A 93 13.81 -6.35 -9.39
CA VAL A 93 14.83 -7.15 -10.09
C VAL A 93 14.14 -8.26 -10.88
N ALA A 94 14.57 -8.43 -12.12
CA ALA A 94 14.35 -9.62 -12.92
C ALA A 94 15.68 -10.35 -13.11
N GLN A 95 15.77 -11.58 -12.63
CA GLN A 95 17.00 -12.35 -12.55
C GLN A 95 16.80 -13.79 -13.00
N THR A 96 17.81 -14.36 -13.65
CA THR A 96 17.86 -15.77 -14.03
C THR A 96 19.19 -16.38 -13.62
N GLY A 97 19.17 -17.41 -12.79
CA GLY A 97 20.38 -17.98 -12.20
C GLY A 97 21.26 -16.92 -11.52
N THR A 98 22.48 -16.72 -12.01
CA THR A 98 23.42 -15.69 -11.52
C THR A 98 23.38 -14.42 -12.37
N VAL A 99 22.56 -14.38 -13.44
CA VAL A 99 22.50 -13.25 -14.37
C VAL A 99 21.31 -12.35 -14.02
N VAL A 100 21.57 -11.12 -13.67
CA VAL A 100 20.56 -10.09 -13.44
C VAL A 100 20.25 -9.42 -14.77
N TYR A 101 19.06 -9.66 -15.32
CA TYR A 101 18.63 -9.05 -16.57
C TYR A 101 18.26 -7.59 -16.41
N SER A 102 17.54 -7.26 -15.34
CA SER A 102 17.13 -5.87 -15.11
C SER A 102 17.06 -5.59 -13.62
N THR A 103 17.60 -4.45 -13.19
CA THR A 103 17.42 -3.90 -11.84
C THR A 103 17.01 -2.44 -11.96
N THR A 104 15.88 -2.07 -11.36
CA THR A 104 15.46 -0.67 -11.37
C THR A 104 16.39 0.20 -10.53
N THR A 105 16.64 1.43 -10.98
CA THR A 105 17.35 2.44 -10.18
C THR A 105 16.43 3.07 -9.14
N ALA A 106 15.12 3.04 -9.36
CA ALA A 106 14.10 3.42 -8.40
C ALA A 106 13.89 2.34 -7.34
N VAL A 107 13.46 2.75 -6.15
CA VAL A 107 13.08 1.89 -5.03
C VAL A 107 11.61 2.11 -4.68
N TYR A 108 10.93 1.02 -4.28
CA TYR A 108 9.48 1.00 -4.07
C TYR A 108 9.18 0.72 -2.60
N ARG A 109 8.89 1.77 -1.83
CA ARG A 109 8.74 1.74 -0.36
C ARG A 109 7.41 2.30 0.12
N ASP A 110 6.40 2.32 -0.74
CA ASP A 110 5.07 2.77 -0.38
C ASP A 110 4.18 1.58 -0.01
N PRO A 111 3.77 1.42 1.27
CA PRO A 111 2.84 0.38 1.70
C PRO A 111 1.37 0.81 1.56
N THR A 112 1.10 2.01 1.05
CA THR A 112 -0.24 2.62 1.06
C THR A 112 -0.96 2.50 -0.26
N ALA A 113 -0.23 2.32 -1.37
CA ALA A 113 -0.77 2.38 -2.71
C ALA A 113 -0.49 1.12 -3.52
N TRP A 114 -1.45 0.79 -4.37
CA TRP A 114 -1.26 -0.17 -5.45
C TRP A 114 -0.34 0.41 -6.53
N HIS A 115 0.48 -0.42 -7.11
CA HIS A 115 1.22 -0.11 -8.33
C HIS A 115 1.22 -1.31 -9.28
N HIS A 116 1.33 -1.02 -10.56
CA HIS A 116 1.33 -2.03 -11.61
C HIS A 116 2.76 -2.35 -12.02
N VAL A 117 3.13 -3.62 -12.04
CA VAL A 117 4.43 -4.12 -12.48
C VAL A 117 4.24 -4.98 -13.72
N VAL A 118 4.92 -4.61 -14.80
CA VAL A 118 5.02 -5.45 -16.00
C VAL A 118 6.49 -5.73 -16.29
N TYR A 119 6.81 -6.99 -16.48
CA TYR A 119 8.11 -7.44 -16.96
C TYR A 119 7.93 -8.11 -18.33
N SER A 120 8.71 -7.66 -19.31
CA SER A 120 8.70 -8.19 -20.66
C SER A 120 10.10 -8.56 -21.10
N VAL A 121 10.28 -9.74 -21.69
CA VAL A 121 11.57 -10.21 -22.20
C VAL A 121 11.42 -10.94 -23.53
N ASP A 122 12.37 -10.65 -24.44
CA ASP A 122 12.58 -11.37 -25.70
C ASP A 122 14.08 -11.65 -25.86
N THR A 123 14.50 -12.88 -25.60
CA THR A 123 15.90 -13.29 -25.74
C THR A 123 16.33 -13.39 -27.20
N THR A 124 15.41 -13.49 -28.15
CA THR A 124 15.73 -13.52 -29.60
C THR A 124 16.17 -12.16 -30.12
N THR A 125 15.72 -11.09 -29.49
CA THR A 125 16.13 -9.71 -29.78
C THR A 125 16.98 -9.11 -28.67
N GLN A 126 17.22 -9.87 -27.61
CA GLN A 126 18.01 -9.49 -26.44
C GLN A 126 17.45 -8.26 -25.70
N VAL A 127 16.13 -8.14 -25.62
CA VAL A 127 15.43 -7.04 -24.96
C VAL A 127 14.79 -7.54 -23.66
N SER A 128 14.99 -6.77 -22.59
CA SER A 128 14.34 -6.95 -21.29
C SER A 128 13.88 -5.58 -20.78
N LYS A 129 12.65 -5.48 -20.28
CA LYS A 129 12.06 -4.22 -19.79
C LYS A 129 11.25 -4.45 -18.54
N ILE A 130 11.34 -3.52 -17.59
CA ILE A 130 10.39 -3.39 -16.47
C ILE A 130 9.59 -2.11 -16.69
N PHE A 131 8.27 -2.21 -16.52
CA PHE A 131 7.38 -1.07 -16.48
C PHE A 131 6.76 -0.97 -15.09
N VAL A 132 6.62 0.24 -14.59
CA VAL A 132 5.87 0.51 -13.37
C VAL A 132 4.88 1.62 -13.66
N ASN A 133 3.60 1.37 -13.38
CA ASN A 133 2.49 2.28 -13.66
C ASN A 133 2.54 2.86 -15.09
N GLY A 134 2.67 1.98 -16.08
CA GLY A 134 2.68 2.33 -17.50
C GLY A 134 4.01 2.85 -18.04
N VAL A 135 4.97 3.21 -17.18
CA VAL A 135 6.23 3.83 -17.59
C VAL A 135 7.36 2.81 -17.60
N VAL A 136 8.13 2.75 -18.69
CA VAL A 136 9.43 2.04 -18.72
C VAL A 136 10.34 2.70 -17.70
N VAL A 137 10.79 1.93 -16.71
CA VAL A 137 11.68 2.45 -15.67
C VAL A 137 13.14 2.31 -16.06
N VAL A 138 13.97 3.24 -15.58
CA VAL A 138 15.42 3.17 -15.79
C VAL A 138 15.98 2.00 -15.02
N THR A 139 16.68 1.11 -15.72
CA THR A 139 17.30 -0.09 -15.18
C THR A 139 18.81 -0.10 -15.39
N THR A 140 19.49 -0.88 -14.56
CA THR A 140 20.85 -1.35 -14.87
C THR A 140 20.71 -2.76 -15.38
N ASP A 141 21.02 -2.98 -16.66
CA ASP A 141 20.69 -4.22 -17.36
C ASP A 141 21.93 -5.01 -17.73
N THR A 142 21.81 -6.34 -17.67
CA THR A 142 22.65 -7.25 -18.43
C THR A 142 21.85 -7.73 -19.63
N THR A 143 22.38 -7.51 -20.85
CA THR A 143 21.72 -7.98 -22.07
C THR A 143 21.44 -9.48 -21.97
N PRO A 144 20.17 -9.92 -22.18
CA PRO A 144 19.83 -11.34 -22.20
C PRO A 144 20.70 -12.12 -23.17
N THR A 145 21.09 -13.34 -22.82
CA THR A 145 21.82 -14.22 -23.75
C THR A 145 20.94 -14.51 -24.98
N LEU A 146 21.50 -14.31 -26.16
CA LEU A 146 20.77 -14.48 -27.42
C LEU A 146 20.18 -15.91 -27.54
N ASN A 147 18.88 -15.98 -27.78
CA ASN A 147 18.11 -17.22 -27.89
C ASN A 147 18.15 -18.10 -26.60
N ALA A 148 18.43 -17.54 -25.43
CA ALA A 148 18.37 -18.30 -24.19
C ALA A 148 16.95 -18.83 -23.94
N ASN A 149 16.84 -20.10 -23.59
CA ASN A 149 15.60 -20.75 -23.18
C ASN A 149 15.47 -20.61 -21.66
N LEU A 150 14.64 -19.67 -21.20
CA LEU A 150 14.48 -19.37 -19.77
C LEU A 150 13.70 -20.47 -19.04
N ALA A 151 13.63 -20.40 -17.69
CA ALA A 151 12.87 -21.34 -16.88
C ALA A 151 11.36 -21.08 -16.96
N VAL A 152 10.95 -19.84 -17.22
CA VAL A 152 9.53 -19.47 -17.37
C VAL A 152 8.92 -20.21 -18.55
N THR A 153 7.68 -20.66 -18.40
CA THR A 153 6.93 -21.49 -19.33
C THR A 153 7.54 -22.88 -19.62
N ASN A 154 8.61 -23.28 -18.94
CA ASN A 154 9.16 -24.63 -19.00
C ASN A 154 8.38 -25.61 -18.10
N ASN A 155 8.53 -26.93 -18.30
CA ASN A 155 8.00 -27.97 -17.40
C ASN A 155 8.83 -28.04 -16.11
N VAL A 156 8.76 -26.99 -15.29
CA VAL A 156 9.37 -26.85 -13.97
C VAL A 156 8.39 -26.13 -13.04
N VAL A 157 8.58 -26.25 -11.73
CA VAL A 157 7.71 -25.56 -10.78
C VAL A 157 7.79 -24.04 -10.97
N HIS A 158 6.60 -23.39 -10.97
CA HIS A 158 6.42 -21.96 -10.91
C HIS A 158 5.73 -21.59 -9.61
N GLU A 159 6.10 -20.47 -9.00
CA GLU A 159 5.50 -19.97 -7.77
C GLU A 159 5.21 -18.46 -7.86
N ILE A 160 4.09 -18.05 -7.30
CA ILE A 160 3.70 -16.67 -7.04
C ILE A 160 3.78 -16.46 -5.53
N GLY A 161 4.47 -15.43 -5.09
CA GLY A 161 4.61 -15.11 -3.66
C GLY A 161 5.77 -15.83 -2.95
N ARG A 162 6.54 -16.71 -3.64
CA ARG A 162 7.69 -17.40 -3.05
C ARG A 162 8.77 -17.70 -4.11
N PHE A 163 10.02 -17.87 -3.68
CA PHE A 163 11.09 -18.30 -4.58
C PHE A 163 11.22 -19.82 -4.58
N PRO A 164 10.91 -20.51 -5.70
CA PRO A 164 10.88 -21.97 -5.74
C PRO A 164 12.19 -22.63 -5.31
N ARG A 165 13.34 -22.07 -5.70
CA ARG A 165 14.67 -22.63 -5.38
C ARG A 165 14.96 -22.68 -3.90
N PHE A 166 14.59 -21.63 -3.15
CA PHE A 166 14.94 -21.53 -1.72
C PHE A 166 13.79 -21.99 -0.80
N GLY A 167 12.56 -22.08 -1.33
CA GLY A 167 11.37 -22.26 -0.49
C GLY A 167 11.23 -21.13 0.54
N GLY A 168 11.59 -19.90 0.15
CA GLY A 168 11.62 -18.71 1.00
C GLY A 168 11.52 -17.43 0.19
N GLN A 169 11.88 -16.28 0.77
CA GLN A 169 11.68 -14.95 0.21
C GLN A 169 10.20 -14.70 -0.11
N TYR A 170 9.34 -15.02 0.86
CA TYR A 170 7.91 -14.87 0.72
C TYR A 170 7.54 -13.40 0.49
N PHE A 171 6.54 -13.19 -0.37
CA PHE A 171 5.94 -11.88 -0.57
C PHE A 171 4.94 -11.60 0.55
N GLU A 172 4.98 -10.41 1.12
CA GLU A 172 3.96 -9.90 2.02
C GLU A 172 3.29 -8.68 1.40
N GLY A 173 1.96 -8.76 1.25
CA GLY A 173 1.18 -7.72 0.61
C GLY A 173 0.02 -8.27 -0.20
N TYR A 174 -0.43 -7.50 -1.17
CA TYR A 174 -1.63 -7.77 -1.96
C TYR A 174 -1.28 -7.92 -3.43
N LEU A 175 -2.00 -8.81 -4.12
CA LEU A 175 -1.89 -9.05 -5.56
C LEU A 175 -3.27 -9.04 -6.21
N ALA A 176 -3.36 -8.46 -7.41
CA ALA A 176 -4.53 -8.51 -8.28
C ALA A 176 -4.07 -8.65 -9.74
N GLU A 177 -4.92 -9.21 -10.60
CA GLU A 177 -4.65 -9.33 -12.04
C GLU A 177 -3.27 -9.92 -12.35
N VAL A 178 -2.99 -11.13 -11.88
CA VAL A 178 -1.70 -11.78 -12.15
C VAL A 178 -1.78 -12.52 -13.48
N ILE A 179 -1.02 -12.05 -14.47
CA ILE A 179 -1.10 -12.48 -15.86
C ILE A 179 0.27 -12.92 -16.38
N LEU A 180 0.32 -14.02 -17.10
CA LEU A 180 1.46 -14.41 -17.93
C LEU A 180 1.03 -14.58 -19.38
N LEU A 181 1.74 -13.93 -20.30
CA LEU A 181 1.63 -14.16 -21.73
C LEU A 181 2.81 -15.01 -22.19
N ASP A 182 2.54 -16.22 -22.67
CA ASP A 182 3.53 -17.18 -23.17
C ASP A 182 3.78 -16.94 -24.67
N GLY A 183 5.01 -16.63 -25.04
CA GLY A 183 5.40 -16.35 -26.43
C GLY A 183 5.22 -14.89 -26.87
N THR A 184 4.81 -14.00 -25.97
CA THR A 184 4.62 -12.58 -26.28
C THR A 184 5.41 -11.68 -25.35
N ALA A 185 6.26 -10.84 -25.93
CA ALA A 185 6.97 -9.77 -25.22
C ALA A 185 6.36 -8.42 -25.62
N VAL A 186 5.60 -7.78 -24.72
CA VAL A 186 4.96 -6.49 -25.01
C VAL A 186 6.00 -5.35 -25.08
N SER A 187 5.71 -4.35 -25.90
CA SER A 187 6.56 -3.17 -26.06
C SER A 187 6.29 -2.08 -25.02
N ASP A 188 5.08 -2.07 -24.45
CA ASP A 188 4.59 -1.14 -23.44
C ASP A 188 3.59 -1.84 -22.50
N ALA A 189 3.05 -1.12 -21.52
CA ALA A 189 2.11 -1.66 -20.56
C ALA A 189 0.64 -1.27 -20.83
N ALA A 190 0.36 -0.61 -21.96
CA ALA A 190 -0.97 -0.07 -22.28
C ALA A 190 -2.05 -1.15 -22.51
N ASP A 191 -1.63 -2.41 -22.66
CA ASP A 191 -2.54 -3.55 -22.76
C ASP A 191 -3.13 -3.98 -21.39
N PHE A 192 -2.61 -3.44 -20.27
CA PHE A 192 -2.98 -3.83 -18.90
C PHE A 192 -3.44 -2.66 -18.05
N GLY A 193 -3.27 -1.42 -18.52
CA GLY A 193 -3.66 -0.22 -17.80
C GLY A 193 -3.65 1.00 -18.68
N GLU A 194 -4.23 2.08 -18.18
CA GLU A 194 -4.29 3.37 -18.86
C GLU A 194 -4.19 4.52 -17.84
N TYR A 195 -3.95 5.73 -18.32
CA TYR A 195 -4.05 6.93 -17.49
C TYR A 195 -5.49 7.45 -17.52
N ASP A 196 -6.08 7.59 -16.33
CA ASP A 196 -7.40 8.22 -16.20
C ASP A 196 -7.35 9.74 -16.44
N THR A 197 -8.50 10.40 -16.34
CA THR A 197 -8.62 11.85 -16.54
C THR A 197 -7.85 12.69 -15.50
N ASN A 198 -7.46 12.08 -14.37
CA ASN A 198 -6.66 12.69 -13.31
C ASN A 198 -5.18 12.33 -13.40
N ASN A 199 -4.78 11.68 -14.50
CA ASN A 199 -3.42 11.20 -14.75
C ASN A 199 -2.94 10.12 -13.75
N ASN A 200 -3.86 9.33 -13.18
CA ASN A 200 -3.55 8.14 -12.42
C ASN A 200 -3.51 6.92 -13.34
N TRP A 201 -2.53 6.04 -13.12
CA TRP A 201 -2.48 4.77 -13.82
C TRP A 201 -3.50 3.81 -13.20
N VAL A 202 -4.47 3.36 -13.98
CA VAL A 202 -5.58 2.50 -13.54
C VAL A 202 -5.66 1.23 -14.38
N PRO A 203 -6.21 0.12 -13.86
CA PRO A 203 -6.36 -1.12 -14.62
C PRO A 203 -7.38 -0.96 -15.76
N ILE A 204 -7.15 -1.71 -16.84
CA ILE A 204 -8.13 -1.93 -17.92
C ILE A 204 -8.43 -3.42 -18.04
N ASP A 205 -9.53 -3.77 -18.71
CA ASP A 205 -9.92 -5.15 -18.97
C ASP A 205 -8.86 -5.86 -19.86
N PRO A 206 -8.12 -6.84 -19.32
CA PRO A 206 -7.06 -7.53 -20.06
C PRO A 206 -7.57 -8.65 -20.98
N THR A 207 -8.89 -8.89 -21.06
CA THR A 207 -9.49 -9.99 -21.82
C THR A 207 -8.97 -10.06 -23.26
N SER A 208 -8.85 -8.91 -23.92
CA SER A 208 -8.38 -8.83 -25.33
C SER A 208 -6.93 -9.31 -25.47
N VAL A 209 -6.02 -8.77 -24.67
CA VAL A 209 -4.59 -9.09 -24.76
C VAL A 209 -4.33 -10.54 -24.32
N VAL A 210 -5.00 -11.01 -23.26
CA VAL A 210 -4.89 -12.38 -22.78
C VAL A 210 -5.42 -13.37 -23.83
N THR A 211 -6.61 -13.16 -24.37
CA THR A 211 -7.20 -14.05 -25.37
C THR A 211 -6.32 -14.17 -26.63
N ALA A 212 -5.70 -13.07 -27.06
CA ALA A 212 -4.86 -13.04 -28.25
C ALA A 212 -3.45 -13.62 -28.02
N ASN A 213 -2.88 -13.52 -26.80
CA ASN A 213 -1.45 -13.68 -26.58
C ASN A 213 -1.07 -14.66 -25.46
N LYS A 214 -2.02 -15.36 -24.82
CA LYS A 214 -1.74 -16.25 -23.67
C LYS A 214 -0.82 -17.43 -24.00
N GLY A 215 -0.71 -17.83 -25.28
CA GLY A 215 0.06 -19.01 -25.68
C GLY A 215 -0.46 -20.30 -25.02
N THR A 216 0.43 -21.29 -24.78
CA THR A 216 0.08 -22.56 -24.18
C THR A 216 0.12 -22.52 -22.66
N ASN A 217 1.14 -21.88 -22.09
CA ASN A 217 1.41 -21.84 -20.66
C ASN A 217 1.09 -20.48 -20.03
N GLY A 218 0.44 -19.58 -20.75
CA GLY A 218 -0.07 -18.34 -20.18
C GLY A 218 -1.27 -18.59 -19.29
N PHE A 219 -1.48 -17.68 -18.36
CA PHE A 219 -2.59 -17.74 -17.39
C PHE A 219 -3.04 -16.32 -17.02
N TRP A 220 -4.22 -16.25 -16.43
CA TRP A 220 -4.75 -15.02 -15.81
C TRP A 220 -5.50 -15.40 -14.53
N LEU A 221 -4.97 -14.97 -13.38
CA LEU A 221 -5.59 -15.13 -12.08
C LEU A 221 -6.26 -13.80 -11.72
N ASP A 222 -7.57 -13.73 -11.81
CA ASP A 222 -8.39 -12.56 -11.51
C ASP A 222 -8.87 -12.53 -10.04
N PHE A 223 -8.67 -13.65 -9.30
CA PHE A 223 -9.05 -13.85 -7.90
C PHE A 223 -10.54 -13.58 -7.60
N ALA A 224 -11.42 -13.73 -8.57
CA ALA A 224 -12.85 -13.50 -8.41
C ALA A 224 -13.53 -14.54 -7.50
N ASP A 225 -13.04 -15.78 -7.54
CA ASP A 225 -13.59 -16.89 -6.74
C ASP A 225 -12.76 -17.10 -5.48
N SER A 226 -13.27 -16.64 -4.34
CA SER A 226 -12.61 -16.83 -3.03
C SER A 226 -12.50 -18.29 -2.61
N ALA A 227 -13.29 -19.18 -3.19
CA ALA A 227 -13.21 -20.63 -2.92
C ALA A 227 -12.11 -21.31 -3.75
N ASP A 228 -11.65 -20.67 -4.83
CA ASP A 228 -10.58 -21.19 -5.71
C ASP A 228 -9.64 -20.04 -6.14
N LEU A 229 -8.74 -19.66 -5.25
CA LEU A 229 -7.78 -18.57 -5.47
C LEU A 229 -6.75 -18.87 -6.56
N GLY A 230 -6.70 -20.11 -7.06
CA GLY A 230 -5.80 -20.55 -8.13
C GLY A 230 -6.45 -20.64 -9.50
N ASN A 231 -7.74 -20.33 -9.64
CA ASN A 231 -8.48 -20.47 -10.88
C ASN A 231 -7.91 -19.62 -12.02
N ASP A 232 -7.55 -20.26 -13.14
CA ASP A 232 -7.09 -19.61 -14.37
C ASP A 232 -8.27 -19.26 -15.28
N VAL A 233 -8.59 -17.98 -15.38
CA VAL A 233 -9.68 -17.48 -16.24
C VAL A 233 -9.23 -17.15 -17.67
N SER A 234 -7.96 -17.40 -18.04
CA SER A 234 -7.46 -17.19 -19.41
C SER A 234 -8.12 -18.11 -20.44
N GLY A 235 -8.72 -19.23 -19.99
CA GLY A 235 -9.28 -20.27 -20.81
C GLY A 235 -8.26 -21.33 -21.25
N ASN A 236 -7.05 -21.34 -20.70
CA ASN A 236 -6.08 -22.43 -20.87
C ASN A 236 -6.29 -23.56 -19.84
N GLY A 237 -6.88 -23.26 -18.67
CA GLY A 237 -7.02 -24.18 -17.54
C GLY A 237 -5.67 -24.47 -16.86
N ASN A 238 -4.79 -23.49 -16.83
CA ASN A 238 -3.51 -23.54 -16.13
C ASN A 238 -3.71 -23.13 -14.65
N ASP A 239 -4.55 -23.89 -13.92
CA ASP A 239 -4.92 -23.61 -12.55
C ASP A 239 -3.73 -23.75 -11.59
N TRP A 240 -3.67 -22.84 -10.61
CA TRP A 240 -2.64 -22.79 -9.59
C TRP A 240 -3.13 -23.40 -8.28
N THR A 241 -2.24 -24.04 -7.54
CA THR A 241 -2.54 -24.62 -6.23
C THR A 241 -2.15 -23.66 -5.12
N PRO A 242 -3.11 -23.11 -4.36
CA PRO A 242 -2.84 -22.33 -3.16
C PRO A 242 -2.20 -23.18 -2.05
N THR A 243 -1.20 -22.65 -1.36
CA THR A 243 -0.57 -23.27 -0.19
C THR A 243 -0.71 -22.34 1.00
N SER A 244 -1.19 -22.85 2.13
CA SER A 244 -1.49 -22.12 3.37
C SER A 244 -2.55 -21.03 3.24
N MET A 245 -3.21 -20.92 2.10
CA MET A 245 -4.22 -19.92 1.77
C MET A 245 -5.63 -20.53 1.82
N SER A 246 -6.61 -19.69 2.06
CA SER A 246 -8.04 -20.03 2.08
C SER A 246 -8.87 -18.86 1.57
N ALA A 247 -10.20 -18.96 1.58
CA ALA A 247 -11.09 -17.85 1.23
C ALA A 247 -10.83 -16.57 2.06
N ALA A 248 -10.26 -16.69 3.26
CA ALA A 248 -9.88 -15.54 4.09
C ALA A 248 -8.73 -14.70 3.51
N ASN A 249 -7.99 -15.22 2.52
CA ASN A 249 -6.96 -14.47 1.80
C ASN A 249 -7.54 -13.63 0.63
N SER A 250 -8.83 -13.81 0.28
CA SER A 250 -9.54 -12.93 -0.65
C SER A 250 -9.85 -11.59 0.02
N THR A 251 -9.85 -10.50 -0.76
CA THR A 251 -10.09 -9.15 -0.24
C THR A 251 -10.73 -8.25 -1.30
N ASN A 252 -11.46 -7.24 -0.84
CA ASN A 252 -11.95 -6.13 -1.66
C ASN A 252 -10.95 -4.96 -1.79
N ASP A 253 -9.77 -5.05 -1.15
CA ASP A 253 -8.64 -4.14 -1.40
C ASP A 253 -8.23 -4.25 -2.88
N ASN A 254 -8.37 -3.16 -3.64
CA ASN A 254 -8.36 -3.20 -5.09
C ASN A 254 -7.60 -2.00 -5.68
N PRO A 255 -6.87 -2.19 -6.80
CA PRO A 255 -6.19 -1.07 -7.47
C PRO A 255 -7.13 -0.09 -8.18
N ALA A 256 -8.42 -0.40 -8.32
CA ALA A 256 -9.42 0.48 -8.91
C ALA A 256 -10.50 0.82 -7.90
N ASP A 257 -10.91 2.09 -7.85
CA ASP A 257 -12.02 2.54 -7.02
C ASP A 257 -13.35 2.32 -7.72
N ASN A 258 -14.26 1.61 -7.04
CA ASN A 258 -15.62 1.40 -7.53
C ASN A 258 -16.59 1.28 -6.36
N ALA A 259 -17.16 2.40 -5.96
CA ALA A 259 -18.12 2.47 -4.85
C ALA A 259 -19.36 1.58 -5.06
N ALA A 260 -19.77 1.31 -6.32
CA ALA A 260 -20.91 0.45 -6.60
C ALA A 260 -20.63 -1.03 -6.30
N SER A 261 -19.38 -1.46 -6.34
CA SER A 261 -18.95 -2.82 -5.99
C SER A 261 -18.28 -2.92 -4.63
N GLY A 262 -18.11 -1.80 -3.91
CA GLY A 262 -17.40 -1.75 -2.64
C GLY A 262 -15.91 -2.07 -2.78
N LYS A 263 -15.29 -1.80 -3.94
CA LYS A 263 -13.87 -2.07 -4.20
C LYS A 263 -13.07 -0.78 -4.26
N GLY A 264 -11.90 -0.78 -3.66
CA GLY A 264 -10.98 0.34 -3.63
C GLY A 264 -9.77 0.04 -2.78
N ASN A 265 -8.78 0.93 -2.78
CA ASN A 265 -7.60 0.78 -1.95
C ASN A 265 -7.97 0.95 -0.47
N ARG A 266 -7.80 -0.10 0.33
CA ARG A 266 -8.17 -0.16 1.75
C ARG A 266 -7.09 0.43 2.65
N ALA A 267 -7.52 1.02 3.77
CA ALA A 267 -6.61 1.42 4.82
C ALA A 267 -5.96 0.18 5.46
N VAL A 268 -4.66 0.30 5.75
CA VAL A 268 -3.90 -0.69 6.51
C VAL A 268 -3.11 0.01 7.61
N LEU A 269 -2.53 -0.72 8.54
CA LEU A 269 -1.62 -0.19 9.54
C LEU A 269 -0.35 0.33 8.84
N ASN A 270 0.12 1.52 9.22
CA ASN A 270 1.25 2.16 8.57
C ASN A 270 2.58 1.76 9.25
N PRO A 271 3.39 0.87 8.65
CA PRO A 271 4.65 0.44 9.24
C PRO A 271 5.72 1.55 9.25
N LEU A 272 5.56 2.57 8.39
CA LEU A 272 6.48 3.70 8.28
C LEU A 272 6.16 4.85 9.25
N PHE A 273 5.00 4.80 9.90
CA PHE A 273 4.65 5.83 10.88
C PHE A 273 5.57 5.73 12.09
N ASN A 274 6.33 6.80 12.34
CA ASN A 274 7.18 6.91 13.51
C ASN A 274 6.59 7.93 14.46
N GLY A 275 5.74 7.47 15.37
CA GLY A 275 5.01 8.30 16.35
C GLY A 275 5.87 9.01 17.40
N GLY A 276 7.19 9.09 17.18
CA GLY A 276 8.17 9.73 18.08
C GLY A 276 8.58 8.86 19.27
N GLY A 277 9.85 8.94 19.69
CA GLY A 277 10.39 8.25 20.85
C GLY A 277 10.73 6.77 20.65
N SER A 278 10.95 6.06 21.75
CA SER A 278 11.42 4.65 21.79
C SER A 278 10.37 3.61 21.34
N VAL A 279 9.19 4.05 20.92
CA VAL A 279 8.02 3.19 20.65
C VAL A 279 8.02 2.54 19.27
N SER A 280 8.84 3.00 18.34
CA SER A 280 8.80 2.54 16.95
C SER A 280 9.48 1.19 16.69
N SER A 281 10.41 0.78 17.54
CA SER A 281 11.25 -0.41 17.31
C SER A 281 10.63 -1.74 17.78
N ASN A 282 9.48 -1.69 18.47
CA ASN A 282 8.91 -2.87 19.13
C ASN A 282 7.58 -3.33 18.53
N ARG A 283 7.24 -2.80 17.36
CA ARG A 283 6.07 -3.20 16.60
C ARG A 283 6.48 -4.21 15.54
N VAL A 284 5.75 -5.30 15.47
CA VAL A 284 5.82 -6.26 14.38
C VAL A 284 4.49 -6.20 13.64
N PHE A 285 4.55 -5.99 12.34
CA PHE A 285 3.38 -6.00 11.48
C PHE A 285 3.33 -7.33 10.75
N THR A 286 2.15 -7.90 10.61
CA THR A 286 1.91 -9.18 9.93
C THR A 286 0.56 -9.14 9.20
N ASN A 287 0.26 -10.21 8.46
CA ASN A 287 -1.00 -10.33 7.73
C ASN A 287 -1.24 -9.13 6.80
N ALA A 288 -0.23 -8.81 6.00
CA ALA A 288 -0.27 -7.70 5.05
C ALA A 288 -0.60 -6.34 5.71
N ASN A 289 0.07 -6.04 6.84
CA ASN A 289 -0.13 -4.85 7.67
C ASN A 289 -1.55 -4.72 8.27
N ARG A 290 -2.27 -5.82 8.45
CA ARG A 290 -3.57 -5.82 9.14
C ARG A 290 -3.42 -6.04 10.65
N THR A 291 -2.33 -6.66 11.08
CA THR A 291 -2.09 -7.01 12.49
C THR A 291 -0.85 -6.31 13.01
N MET A 292 -0.95 -5.71 14.20
CA MET A 292 0.19 -5.18 14.96
C MET A 292 0.41 -5.99 16.23
N GLN A 293 1.64 -6.41 16.45
CA GLN A 293 2.10 -7.07 17.68
C GLN A 293 3.14 -6.22 18.40
N VAL A 294 3.03 -6.14 19.71
CA VAL A 294 4.01 -5.52 20.63
C VAL A 294 4.47 -6.56 21.63
N THR A 295 5.78 -6.86 21.67
CA THR A 295 6.34 -8.01 22.39
C THR A 295 7.27 -7.67 23.55
N SER A 296 7.55 -6.39 23.80
CA SER A 296 8.46 -5.97 24.88
C SER A 296 7.80 -4.94 25.79
N SER A 297 8.37 -4.74 27.00
CA SER A 297 7.84 -3.83 28.03
C SER A 297 7.87 -2.34 27.59
N VAL A 298 7.43 -2.06 26.37
CA VAL A 298 7.28 -0.73 25.79
C VAL A 298 5.99 -0.65 24.99
N ALA A 299 5.48 0.55 24.88
CA ALA A 299 4.31 0.83 24.05
C ALA A 299 4.66 0.84 22.55
N GLY A 300 3.70 0.48 21.72
CA GLY A 300 3.74 0.65 20.28
C GLY A 300 2.42 1.20 19.76
N SER A 301 2.47 2.11 18.82
CA SER A 301 1.27 2.60 18.14
C SER A 301 1.53 2.91 16.68
N THR A 302 0.49 2.86 15.86
CA THR A 302 0.55 3.30 14.47
C THR A 302 -0.79 3.87 14.03
N LEU A 303 -0.73 4.82 13.10
CA LEU A 303 -1.91 5.27 12.36
C LEU A 303 -2.27 4.25 11.27
N LEU A 304 -3.52 4.28 10.82
CA LEU A 304 -3.88 3.68 9.54
C LEU A 304 -3.41 4.60 8.39
N THR A 305 -3.30 4.03 7.19
CA THR A 305 -2.75 4.70 6.00
C THR A 305 -3.70 5.71 5.36
N ILE A 306 -5.00 5.64 5.65
CA ILE A 306 -6.04 6.51 5.09
C ILE A 306 -6.73 7.28 6.23
N PRO A 307 -6.92 8.61 6.11
CA PRO A 307 -7.70 9.40 7.05
C PRO A 307 -9.20 9.11 6.89
N PHE A 308 -9.99 9.48 7.88
CA PHE A 308 -11.43 9.52 7.72
C PHE A 308 -11.85 10.58 6.69
N PRO A 309 -12.81 10.27 5.80
CA PRO A 309 -13.42 11.26 4.91
C PRO A 309 -14.15 12.33 5.71
N ASP A 310 -14.26 13.53 5.15
CA ASP A 310 -14.87 14.70 5.78
C ASP A 310 -16.39 14.80 5.52
N ASP A 311 -16.94 13.94 4.67
CA ASP A 311 -18.34 13.98 4.24
C ASP A 311 -19.13 12.69 4.47
N LYS A 312 -18.47 11.62 4.97
CA LYS A 312 -19.10 10.30 5.14
C LYS A 312 -18.94 9.77 6.55
N LYS A 313 -19.83 8.84 6.91
CA LYS A 313 -19.76 8.06 8.13
C LYS A 313 -18.95 6.79 7.86
N VAL A 314 -17.89 6.56 8.61
CA VAL A 314 -17.02 5.38 8.49
C VAL A 314 -17.12 4.51 9.73
N TYR A 315 -17.04 3.19 9.53
CA TYR A 315 -17.02 2.21 10.61
C TYR A 315 -15.81 1.27 10.47
N ILE A 316 -15.09 1.03 11.56
CA ILE A 316 -13.94 0.13 11.63
C ILE A 316 -13.97 -0.70 12.92
N GLU A 317 -13.42 -1.93 12.85
CA GLU A 317 -13.27 -2.84 13.98
C GLU A 317 -11.79 -3.11 14.30
N PHE A 318 -11.51 -3.34 15.58
CA PHE A 318 -10.20 -3.70 16.12
C PHE A 318 -10.38 -4.94 17.00
N LYS A 319 -9.89 -6.09 16.55
CA LYS A 319 -10.00 -7.33 17.28
C LYS A 319 -8.75 -7.56 18.13
N ILE A 320 -8.92 -7.93 19.39
CA ILE A 320 -7.83 -8.45 20.21
C ILE A 320 -7.55 -9.90 19.84
N ASP A 321 -6.33 -10.20 19.40
CA ASP A 321 -5.86 -11.57 19.17
C ASP A 321 -5.08 -12.11 20.38
N ALA A 322 -4.30 -11.25 21.05
CA ALA A 322 -3.67 -11.57 22.33
C ALA A 322 -3.78 -10.36 23.27
N ALA A 323 -4.35 -10.60 24.44
CA ALA A 323 -4.64 -9.56 25.43
C ALA A 323 -3.45 -9.30 26.34
N ASP A 324 -3.00 -8.04 26.38
CA ASP A 324 -2.21 -7.43 27.45
C ASP A 324 -2.78 -6.01 27.63
N PHE A 325 -2.12 -4.97 27.13
CA PHE A 325 -2.71 -3.63 27.07
C PHE A 325 -3.00 -3.29 25.62
N ASN A 326 -4.25 -3.24 25.24
CA ASN A 326 -4.68 -2.94 23.88
C ASN A 326 -5.55 -1.69 23.88
N GLY A 327 -5.45 -0.91 22.78
CA GLY A 327 -6.26 0.27 22.60
C GLY A 327 -6.34 0.72 21.15
N PHE A 328 -7.29 1.58 20.88
CA PHE A 328 -7.53 2.17 19.57
C PHE A 328 -8.11 3.57 19.73
N GLY A 329 -8.04 4.38 18.67
CA GLY A 329 -8.55 5.74 18.75
C GLY A 329 -8.44 6.51 17.46
N VAL A 330 -8.55 7.84 17.58
CA VAL A 330 -8.38 8.80 16.49
C VAL A 330 -7.39 9.90 16.86
N SER A 331 -6.58 10.34 15.90
CA SER A 331 -5.55 11.36 16.08
C SER A 331 -5.45 12.25 14.85
N SER A 332 -5.03 13.49 15.02
CA SER A 332 -4.75 14.45 13.92
C SER A 332 -3.50 14.07 13.08
N GLY A 333 -2.79 13.03 13.42
CA GLY A 333 -1.57 12.61 12.73
C GLY A 333 -0.29 13.28 13.26
N ASP A 334 -0.39 14.28 14.11
CA ASP A 334 0.76 14.94 14.75
C ASP A 334 1.24 14.20 16.01
N LYS A 335 0.78 12.96 16.18
CA LYS A 335 0.97 12.21 17.40
C LYS A 335 2.42 11.91 17.70
N ASN A 336 2.86 12.36 18.86
CA ASN A 336 4.10 11.98 19.49
C ASN A 336 3.80 11.02 20.65
N VAL A 337 3.73 9.71 20.36
CA VAL A 337 3.45 8.68 21.37
C VAL A 337 4.70 8.43 22.20
N THR A 338 4.99 9.30 23.16
CA THR A 338 6.15 9.18 24.04
C THR A 338 5.82 8.49 25.38
N SER A 339 4.55 8.32 25.68
CA SER A 339 4.09 7.80 26.97
C SER A 339 3.01 6.71 26.78
N SER A 340 2.89 5.83 27.75
CA SER A 340 1.77 4.90 27.92
C SER A 340 0.70 5.59 28.80
N PRO A 341 -0.55 5.68 28.37
CA PRO A 341 -1.26 5.01 27.27
C PRO A 341 -1.33 5.78 25.94
N GLY A 342 -0.58 6.84 25.74
CA GLY A 342 -0.47 7.48 24.44
C GLY A 342 -1.63 8.39 24.01
N PHE A 343 -2.45 8.89 24.94
CA PHE A 343 -3.59 9.78 24.69
C PHE A 343 -3.37 11.16 25.33
N ASP A 344 -2.15 11.70 25.23
CA ASP A 344 -1.72 12.89 25.97
C ASP A 344 -1.93 14.17 25.16
N GLY A 345 -2.17 14.07 23.86
CA GLY A 345 -2.37 15.21 22.97
C GLY A 345 -3.78 15.79 23.02
N ALA A 346 -3.88 17.11 22.78
CA ALA A 346 -5.17 17.80 22.67
C ALA A 346 -6.04 17.29 21.50
N GLU A 347 -5.42 16.59 20.54
CA GLU A 347 -6.05 16.03 19.35
C GLU A 347 -5.97 14.50 19.31
N ASP A 348 -5.91 13.86 20.48
CA ASP A 348 -5.92 12.42 20.63
C ASP A 348 -7.14 11.97 21.44
N TYR A 349 -7.92 11.07 20.89
CA TYR A 349 -9.08 10.46 21.51
C TYR A 349 -8.95 8.94 21.39
N GLY A 350 -9.08 8.21 22.49
CA GLY A 350 -8.94 6.77 22.39
C GLY A 350 -9.51 5.99 23.55
N LEU A 351 -9.84 4.74 23.26
CA LEU A 351 -10.24 3.72 24.22
C LEU A 351 -9.08 2.77 24.43
N TYR A 352 -8.78 2.46 25.68
CA TYR A 352 -7.80 1.45 25.99
C TYR A 352 -8.14 0.67 27.27
N ASP A 353 -7.66 -0.55 27.38
CA ASP A 353 -7.71 -1.34 28.60
C ASP A 353 -6.32 -1.48 29.22
N SER A 354 -6.25 -1.32 30.54
CA SER A 354 -5.02 -1.45 31.33
C SER A 354 -4.90 -2.80 32.01
N SER A 355 -5.47 -3.86 31.45
CA SER A 355 -5.63 -5.20 32.03
C SER A 355 -6.55 -5.28 33.26
N VAL A 356 -6.96 -4.14 33.79
CA VAL A 356 -7.80 -4.03 34.99
C VAL A 356 -9.06 -3.23 34.73
N ILE A 357 -8.97 -2.21 33.86
CA ILE A 357 -10.04 -1.23 33.60
C ILE A 357 -9.98 -0.76 32.15
N THR A 358 -11.11 -0.82 31.43
CA THR A 358 -11.32 -0.16 30.15
C THR A 358 -11.74 1.29 30.37
N ARG A 359 -11.12 2.21 29.63
CA ARG A 359 -11.33 3.66 29.75
C ARG A 359 -11.28 4.34 28.39
N ILE A 360 -11.95 5.48 28.29
CA ILE A 360 -11.79 6.43 27.19
C ILE A 360 -11.01 7.64 27.70
N TYR A 361 -10.06 8.11 26.89
CA TYR A 361 -9.20 9.25 27.21
C TYR A 361 -9.23 10.30 26.10
N HIS A 362 -9.06 11.53 26.51
CA HIS A 362 -8.77 12.68 25.67
C HIS A 362 -7.93 13.68 26.47
N ASN A 363 -6.81 14.15 25.92
CA ASN A 363 -5.93 15.15 26.51
C ASN A 363 -5.56 14.80 27.98
N SER A 364 -5.06 13.59 28.18
CA SER A 364 -4.72 13.02 29.51
C SER A 364 -5.89 12.95 30.51
N SER A 365 -7.10 13.29 30.09
CA SER A 365 -8.30 13.25 30.93
C SER A 365 -9.15 12.02 30.60
N GLN A 366 -9.61 11.35 31.64
CA GLN A 366 -10.47 10.18 31.51
C GLN A 366 -11.94 10.60 31.39
N LEU A 367 -12.66 9.98 30.47
CA LEU A 367 -14.11 10.09 30.35
C LEU A 367 -14.80 9.03 31.23
N GLY A 368 -15.63 9.46 32.16
CA GLY A 368 -16.38 8.55 33.05
C GLY A 368 -15.48 7.72 34.00
N GLY A 369 -16.01 6.59 34.43
CA GLY A 369 -15.31 5.63 35.29
C GLY A 369 -14.75 4.43 34.50
N SER A 370 -14.78 3.24 35.13
CA SER A 370 -14.52 1.98 34.44
C SER A 370 -15.68 1.66 33.51
N LEU A 371 -15.38 1.41 32.23
CA LEU A 371 -16.39 1.09 31.22
C LEU A 371 -16.74 -0.40 31.24
N THR A 372 -17.98 -0.70 30.83
CA THR A 372 -18.49 -2.05 30.65
C THR A 372 -19.34 -2.07 29.35
N PRO A 373 -19.08 -3.02 28.40
CA PRO A 373 -18.13 -4.12 28.47
C PRO A 373 -16.67 -3.65 28.44
N ARG A 374 -15.75 -4.51 28.88
CA ARG A 374 -14.30 -4.28 28.81
C ARG A 374 -13.76 -4.69 27.45
N TYR A 375 -12.60 -4.12 27.11
CA TYR A 375 -11.82 -4.46 25.93
C TYR A 375 -10.50 -5.11 26.36
N ASP A 376 -10.58 -6.33 26.95
CA ASP A 376 -9.47 -6.95 27.67
C ASP A 376 -9.23 -8.43 27.39
N SER A 377 -10.04 -9.04 26.55
CA SER A 377 -9.97 -10.48 26.29
C SER A 377 -9.74 -10.77 24.82
N ALA A 378 -8.99 -11.83 24.51
CA ALA A 378 -8.86 -12.30 23.12
C ALA A 378 -10.26 -12.59 22.53
N GLY A 379 -10.50 -12.02 21.35
CA GLY A 379 -11.79 -12.05 20.68
C GLY A 379 -12.66 -10.83 20.88
N ASP A 380 -12.35 -9.94 21.84
CA ASP A 380 -13.08 -8.68 21.98
C ASP A 380 -12.89 -7.79 20.75
N ILE A 381 -13.99 -7.13 20.35
CA ILE A 381 -14.07 -6.23 19.23
C ILE A 381 -14.20 -4.80 19.73
N GLY A 382 -13.15 -4.02 19.57
CA GLY A 382 -13.18 -2.56 19.69
C GLY A 382 -13.75 -1.94 18.44
N GLN A 383 -14.48 -0.83 18.56
CA GLN A 383 -15.24 -0.26 17.46
C GLN A 383 -15.09 1.27 17.42
N ILE A 384 -14.84 1.80 16.22
CA ILE A 384 -14.92 3.24 15.92
C ILE A 384 -15.98 3.44 14.87
N CYS A 385 -16.89 4.39 15.13
CA CYS A 385 -17.69 5.00 14.09
C CYS A 385 -17.45 6.52 14.11
N TYR A 386 -17.08 7.09 12.97
CA TYR A 386 -16.86 8.52 12.82
C TYR A 386 -17.68 9.06 11.65
N ASP A 387 -18.42 10.13 11.89
CA ASP A 387 -19.15 10.87 10.87
C ASP A 387 -18.41 12.17 10.55
N GLY A 388 -17.73 12.20 9.41
CA GLY A 388 -16.92 13.34 8.98
C GLY A 388 -17.75 14.60 8.73
N ALA A 389 -18.98 14.48 8.24
CA ALA A 389 -19.85 15.63 7.97
C ALA A 389 -20.24 16.38 9.26
N THR A 390 -20.36 15.69 10.39
CA THR A 390 -20.81 16.28 11.67
C THR A 390 -19.73 16.29 12.75
N GLY A 391 -18.60 15.61 12.54
CA GLY A 391 -17.54 15.41 13.51
C GLY A 391 -17.89 14.44 14.65
N LYS A 392 -19.04 13.78 14.60
CA LYS A 392 -19.46 12.85 15.66
C LYS A 392 -18.60 11.59 15.67
N LEU A 393 -18.11 11.25 16.86
CA LEU A 393 -17.28 10.08 17.10
C LEU A 393 -17.94 9.19 18.16
N TRP A 394 -18.04 7.91 17.85
CA TRP A 394 -18.49 6.88 18.81
C TRP A 394 -17.38 5.85 19.00
N PHE A 395 -17.10 5.52 20.24
CA PHE A 395 -16.33 4.34 20.64
C PHE A 395 -17.27 3.25 21.14
N GLY A 396 -16.97 2.01 20.78
CA GLY A 396 -17.73 0.85 21.21
C GLY A 396 -16.84 -0.34 21.55
N VAL A 397 -17.42 -1.30 22.28
CA VAL A 397 -16.86 -2.62 22.54
C VAL A 397 -17.97 -3.66 22.43
N ASN A 398 -17.76 -4.69 21.62
CA ASN A 398 -18.69 -5.79 21.41
C ASN A 398 -20.13 -5.31 21.15
N ASN A 399 -20.26 -4.36 20.22
CA ASN A 399 -21.53 -3.70 19.83
C ASN A 399 -22.23 -2.90 20.94
N THR A 400 -21.52 -2.56 22.02
CA THR A 400 -22.00 -1.64 23.04
C THR A 400 -21.31 -0.30 22.88
N TRP A 401 -22.07 0.75 22.59
CA TRP A 401 -21.57 2.07 22.22
C TRP A 401 -21.62 3.05 23.40
N PHE A 402 -20.51 3.74 23.65
CA PHE A 402 -20.39 4.67 24.77
C PHE A 402 -20.80 6.09 24.38
N ASP A 403 -21.50 6.76 25.30
CA ASP A 403 -21.89 8.17 25.19
C ASP A 403 -20.86 9.11 25.86
N SER A 404 -21.10 10.42 25.82
CA SER A 404 -20.21 11.46 26.35
C SER A 404 -20.07 11.47 27.89
N SER A 405 -20.81 10.64 28.61
CA SER A 405 -20.67 10.42 30.06
C SER A 405 -19.95 9.12 30.41
N GLY A 406 -19.64 8.28 29.42
CA GLY A 406 -19.18 6.91 29.59
C GLY A 406 -20.32 5.92 29.84
N GLY A 407 -21.59 6.33 29.68
CA GLY A 407 -22.75 5.45 29.64
C GLY A 407 -22.84 4.68 28.32
N THR A 408 -23.80 3.75 28.23
CA THR A 408 -23.96 2.84 27.08
C THR A 408 -25.15 3.22 26.21
N THR A 409 -25.43 4.51 26.05
CA THR A 409 -26.56 5.02 25.26
C THR A 409 -26.14 5.54 23.88
N GLY A 410 -24.86 5.44 23.53
CA GLY A 410 -24.33 5.77 22.19
C GLY A 410 -25.01 4.94 21.10
N ASN A 411 -25.31 5.55 19.96
CA ASN A 411 -25.90 4.83 18.84
C ASN A 411 -25.53 5.49 17.50
N PRO A 412 -24.46 4.99 16.85
CA PRO A 412 -24.03 5.54 15.57
C PRO A 412 -25.02 5.27 14.42
N SER A 413 -25.82 4.20 14.48
CA SER A 413 -26.83 3.91 13.46
C SER A 413 -28.00 4.89 13.44
N SER A 414 -28.27 5.57 14.56
CA SER A 414 -29.29 6.63 14.66
C SER A 414 -28.70 8.03 14.88
N ASP A 415 -27.38 8.20 14.72
CA ASP A 415 -26.65 9.46 14.90
C ASP A 415 -26.82 10.12 16.28
N SER A 416 -27.12 9.32 17.31
CA SER A 416 -27.43 9.81 18.66
C SER A 416 -26.34 9.50 19.67
N ASN A 417 -26.24 10.36 20.68
CA ASN A 417 -25.37 10.21 21.85
C ASN A 417 -23.90 9.85 21.49
N PRO A 418 -23.18 10.66 20.69
CA PRO A 418 -21.78 10.40 20.39
C PRO A 418 -20.92 10.46 21.65
N THR A 419 -19.80 9.73 21.66
CA THR A 419 -18.80 9.80 22.71
C THR A 419 -18.13 11.18 22.72
N TYR A 420 -17.80 11.68 21.53
CA TYR A 420 -17.25 13.02 21.31
C TYR A 420 -17.83 13.67 20.03
N THR A 421 -17.61 14.97 19.89
CA THR A 421 -17.76 15.71 18.63
C THR A 421 -16.45 16.42 18.36
N LEU A 422 -15.79 16.04 17.27
CA LEU A 422 -14.48 16.52 16.85
C LEU A 422 -14.61 17.72 15.91
N SER A 423 -13.54 18.48 15.75
CA SER A 423 -13.48 19.54 14.75
C SER A 423 -13.47 18.92 13.33
N THR A 424 -14.37 19.39 12.47
CA THR A 424 -14.42 18.99 11.05
C THR A 424 -13.37 19.71 10.20
N SER A 425 -12.60 20.66 10.75
CA SER A 425 -11.48 21.32 10.07
C SER A 425 -10.14 20.60 10.26
N VAL A 426 -10.11 19.52 11.03
CA VAL A 426 -8.93 18.69 11.31
C VAL A 426 -9.06 17.37 10.56
N VAL A 427 -7.96 16.94 9.94
CA VAL A 427 -7.89 15.61 9.30
C VAL A 427 -7.60 14.57 10.37
N TRP A 428 -8.51 13.65 10.55
CA TRP A 428 -8.44 12.61 11.57
C TRP A 428 -8.05 11.27 11.00
N PHE A 429 -7.12 10.59 11.66
CA PHE A 429 -6.69 9.22 11.33
C PHE A 429 -7.09 8.26 12.44
N PRO A 430 -7.59 7.07 12.12
CA PRO A 430 -7.69 6.01 13.10
C PRO A 430 -6.29 5.51 13.46
N TYR A 431 -6.11 5.06 14.69
CA TYR A 431 -4.86 4.45 15.14
C TYR A 431 -5.10 3.29 16.10
N ILE A 432 -4.06 2.46 16.23
CA ILE A 432 -3.99 1.35 17.14
C ILE A 432 -2.82 1.54 18.12
N PHE A 433 -3.01 1.06 19.33
CA PHE A 433 -2.03 1.11 20.40
C PHE A 433 -1.91 -0.27 21.07
N GLY A 434 -0.70 -0.65 21.43
CA GLY A 434 -0.43 -1.81 22.26
C GLY A 434 0.68 -1.52 23.26
N TYR A 435 0.63 -2.16 24.41
CA TYR A 435 1.73 -2.20 25.38
C TYR A 435 1.82 -3.61 25.94
N SER A 436 3.03 -4.12 26.09
CA SER A 436 3.26 -5.41 26.73
C SER A 436 3.90 -5.21 28.10
N SER A 437 3.30 -5.78 29.14
CA SER A 437 3.84 -5.79 30.50
C SER A 437 4.76 -6.98 30.79
N GLY A 438 5.07 -7.76 29.76
CA GLY A 438 5.88 -8.98 29.82
C GLY A 438 5.23 -10.16 29.08
N GLY A 439 4.05 -9.94 28.49
CA GLY A 439 3.36 -10.84 27.58
C GLY A 439 3.48 -10.40 26.13
N THR A 440 2.38 -10.47 25.41
CA THR A 440 2.25 -10.01 24.03
C THR A 440 0.91 -9.30 23.87
N SER A 441 0.93 -8.07 23.35
CA SER A 441 -0.27 -7.37 22.90
C SER A 441 -0.35 -7.55 21.39
N THR A 442 -1.44 -8.13 20.90
CA THR A 442 -1.68 -8.32 19.46
C THR A 442 -3.09 -7.92 19.11
N SER A 443 -3.24 -7.08 18.10
CA SER A 443 -4.54 -6.66 17.59
C SER A 443 -4.55 -6.59 16.07
N THR A 444 -5.67 -6.99 15.48
CA THR A 444 -5.95 -6.92 14.04
C THR A 444 -6.99 -5.85 13.77
N VAL A 445 -6.76 -5.04 12.73
CA VAL A 445 -7.74 -4.07 12.24
C VAL A 445 -8.53 -4.67 11.07
N TYR A 446 -9.83 -4.45 11.09
CA TYR A 446 -10.76 -4.80 10.03
C TYR A 446 -11.39 -3.51 9.49
N VAL A 447 -11.11 -3.20 8.26
CA VAL A 447 -11.65 -2.03 7.54
C VAL A 447 -12.62 -2.41 6.43
N ASP A 448 -12.62 -3.69 6.05
CA ASP A 448 -13.49 -4.29 5.05
C ASP A 448 -14.75 -4.87 5.75
N PHE A 449 -15.94 -4.58 5.25
CA PHE A 449 -17.19 -5.05 5.85
C PHE A 449 -17.34 -6.57 5.81
N ASP A 450 -16.70 -7.24 4.86
CA ASP A 450 -16.70 -8.70 4.81
C ASP A 450 -15.96 -9.34 6.00
N ASP A 451 -15.02 -8.61 6.61
CA ASP A 451 -14.29 -9.03 7.81
C ASP A 451 -14.95 -8.58 9.13
N HIS A 452 -15.93 -7.65 9.07
CA HIS A 452 -16.54 -7.09 10.27
C HIS A 452 -17.46 -8.09 10.99
N THR A 453 -17.41 -8.06 12.32
CA THR A 453 -18.32 -8.84 13.18
C THR A 453 -19.67 -8.16 13.32
N TYR A 454 -19.70 -6.82 13.29
CA TYR A 454 -20.90 -6.01 13.49
C TYR A 454 -21.11 -5.03 12.33
N THR A 455 -22.27 -4.40 12.30
CA THR A 455 -22.62 -3.42 11.27
C THR A 455 -23.14 -2.12 11.88
N VAL A 456 -22.88 -0.99 11.20
CA VAL A 456 -23.45 0.32 11.53
C VAL A 456 -24.21 0.82 10.32
N THR A 457 -25.51 1.09 10.48
CA THR A 457 -26.34 1.58 9.39
C THR A 457 -25.84 2.93 8.85
N GLY A 458 -25.71 3.00 7.53
CA GLY A 458 -25.27 4.22 6.83
C GLY A 458 -23.78 4.50 6.91
N ALA A 459 -22.98 3.60 7.49
CA ALA A 459 -21.52 3.69 7.43
C ALA A 459 -20.96 3.06 6.16
N VAL A 460 -19.79 3.54 5.75
CA VAL A 460 -18.97 3.02 4.66
C VAL A 460 -17.63 2.55 5.21
N GLU A 461 -16.90 1.82 4.40
CA GLU A 461 -15.56 1.32 4.69
C GLU A 461 -14.51 2.42 4.60
N LEU A 462 -13.36 2.23 5.26
CA LEU A 462 -12.24 3.15 5.17
C LEU A 462 -11.34 2.79 3.98
N SER A 463 -11.64 3.41 2.86
CA SER A 463 -11.01 3.13 1.56
C SER A 463 -11.00 4.37 0.67
N THR A 464 -10.22 4.33 -0.40
CA THR A 464 -10.07 5.47 -1.32
C THR A 464 -11.36 5.82 -2.05
N GLU A 465 -12.19 4.86 -2.40
CA GLU A 465 -13.49 5.11 -3.06
C GLU A 465 -14.46 5.92 -2.19
N ASN A 466 -14.22 5.96 -0.89
CA ASN A 466 -15.04 6.68 0.07
C ASN A 466 -14.45 8.04 0.48
N LEU A 467 -13.25 8.38 0.00
CA LEU A 467 -12.68 9.71 0.22
C LEU A 467 -13.41 10.76 -0.61
N SER A 468 -13.48 11.98 -0.08
CA SER A 468 -13.98 13.13 -0.83
C SER A 468 -13.05 13.45 -1.99
N ALA A 469 -13.60 13.91 -3.11
CA ALA A 469 -12.81 14.32 -4.26
C ALA A 469 -11.82 15.44 -3.87
N PRO A 470 -10.55 15.35 -4.26
CA PRO A 470 -9.57 16.38 -3.94
C PRO A 470 -9.94 17.70 -4.67
N THR A 471 -9.73 18.82 -4.00
CA THR A 471 -9.94 20.15 -4.60
C THR A 471 -9.04 20.37 -5.83
N VAL A 472 -7.86 19.75 -5.84
CA VAL A 472 -6.93 19.74 -6.99
C VAL A 472 -7.00 18.38 -7.64
N THR A 473 -7.71 18.26 -8.74
CA THR A 473 -7.88 17.00 -9.49
C THR A 473 -6.71 16.70 -10.41
N ASP A 474 -5.99 17.73 -10.86
CA ASP A 474 -4.77 17.58 -11.67
C ASP A 474 -3.61 18.32 -10.99
N PRO A 475 -2.81 17.65 -10.15
CA PRO A 475 -1.63 18.25 -9.51
C PRO A 475 -0.58 18.75 -10.50
N SER A 476 -0.51 18.18 -11.72
CA SER A 476 0.46 18.59 -12.76
C SER A 476 0.20 20.01 -13.27
N ALA A 477 -1.01 20.53 -13.11
CA ALA A 477 -1.35 21.93 -13.42
C ALA A 477 -0.79 22.93 -12.40
N TYR A 478 -0.30 22.47 -11.25
CA TYR A 478 0.17 23.32 -10.13
C TYR A 478 1.60 23.02 -9.69
N PHE A 479 2.07 21.80 -9.92
CA PHE A 479 3.41 21.35 -9.59
C PHE A 479 3.94 20.39 -10.65
N ASN A 480 5.14 20.67 -11.20
CA ASN A 480 5.77 19.79 -12.17
C ASN A 480 7.29 19.76 -11.96
N THR A 481 7.92 18.64 -12.29
CA THR A 481 9.36 18.44 -12.24
C THR A 481 9.88 18.18 -13.64
N VAL A 482 10.76 19.04 -14.15
CA VAL A 482 11.33 18.93 -15.48
C VAL A 482 12.83 18.68 -15.39
N LEU A 483 13.30 17.63 -16.10
CA LEU A 483 14.72 17.33 -16.24
C LEU A 483 15.25 18.01 -17.51
N TYR A 484 16.40 18.67 -17.40
CA TYR A 484 17.05 19.29 -18.56
C TYR A 484 18.58 19.18 -18.44
N THR A 485 19.26 19.27 -19.57
CA THR A 485 20.72 19.37 -19.63
C THR A 485 21.10 20.83 -19.84
N GLY A 486 21.88 21.39 -18.91
CA GLY A 486 22.39 22.76 -19.02
C GLY A 486 23.33 22.90 -20.23
N ASN A 487 23.24 24.00 -20.95
CA ASN A 487 24.05 24.31 -22.13
C ASN A 487 25.14 25.37 -21.86
N GLY A 488 25.28 25.81 -20.60
CA GLY A 488 26.23 26.87 -20.21
C GLY A 488 25.82 28.29 -20.63
N SER A 489 24.57 28.48 -21.06
CA SER A 489 24.03 29.77 -21.52
C SER A 489 22.53 29.87 -21.16
N THR A 490 21.91 30.99 -21.53
CA THR A 490 20.45 31.16 -21.40
C THR A 490 19.72 30.07 -22.20
N GLN A 491 18.81 29.37 -21.53
CA GLN A 491 18.06 28.25 -22.08
C GLN A 491 16.59 28.34 -21.68
N ALA A 492 15.69 28.19 -22.65
CA ALA A 492 14.27 28.05 -22.38
C ALA A 492 13.99 26.60 -21.93
N ILE A 493 13.45 26.43 -20.74
CA ILE A 493 12.99 25.14 -20.22
C ILE A 493 11.49 25.03 -20.52
N THR A 494 11.12 24.02 -21.29
CA THR A 494 9.74 23.74 -21.69
C THR A 494 9.20 22.50 -20.97
N GLY A 495 7.90 22.25 -21.04
CA GLY A 495 7.28 21.07 -20.45
C GLY A 495 6.84 21.26 -18.99
N VAL A 496 6.92 22.48 -18.45
CA VAL A 496 6.39 22.78 -17.10
C VAL A 496 4.86 22.72 -17.09
N GLY A 497 4.19 23.16 -18.16
CA GLY A 497 2.73 23.12 -18.30
C GLY A 497 1.97 24.34 -17.77
N PHE A 498 2.58 25.12 -16.90
CA PHE A 498 2.00 26.33 -16.28
C PHE A 498 3.09 27.39 -16.01
N GLN A 499 2.69 28.61 -15.64
CA GLN A 499 3.63 29.63 -15.19
C GLN A 499 3.95 29.41 -13.70
N PRO A 500 5.19 29.03 -13.33
CA PRO A 500 5.51 28.77 -11.95
C PRO A 500 5.68 30.06 -11.13
N ASP A 501 5.12 30.11 -9.93
CA ASP A 501 5.37 31.16 -8.93
C ASP A 501 6.58 30.85 -8.05
N LEU A 502 6.97 29.57 -7.94
CA LEU A 502 8.16 29.10 -7.25
C LEU A 502 8.95 28.15 -8.16
N VAL A 503 10.25 28.41 -8.28
CA VAL A 503 11.19 27.54 -9.02
C VAL A 503 12.28 27.04 -8.08
N TRP A 504 12.44 25.73 -8.02
CA TRP A 504 13.52 25.07 -7.29
C TRP A 504 14.46 24.38 -8.29
N LEU A 505 15.70 24.87 -8.38
CA LEU A 505 16.73 24.33 -9.25
C LEU A 505 17.73 23.48 -8.45
N LYS A 506 18.05 22.29 -8.96
CA LYS A 506 19.02 21.38 -8.39
C LYS A 506 19.87 20.72 -9.48
N CYS A 507 21.19 20.88 -9.42
CA CYS A 507 22.13 20.10 -10.23
C CYS A 507 22.19 18.65 -9.68
N ARG A 508 22.10 17.68 -10.58
CA ARG A 508 22.16 16.25 -10.22
C ARG A 508 23.56 15.65 -10.33
N ASP A 509 24.41 16.23 -11.16
CA ASP A 509 25.73 15.69 -11.48
C ASP A 509 26.85 16.24 -10.61
N THR A 510 26.62 17.40 -9.98
CA THR A 510 27.61 18.10 -9.19
C THR A 510 26.99 18.65 -7.90
N ALA A 511 27.78 18.77 -6.85
CA ALA A 511 27.36 19.26 -5.54
C ALA A 511 27.21 20.80 -5.52
N PHE A 512 26.32 21.34 -6.35
CA PHE A 512 25.89 22.73 -6.28
C PHE A 512 24.77 22.93 -5.26
N ASN A 513 24.67 24.14 -4.72
CA ASN A 513 23.58 24.50 -3.83
C ASN A 513 22.23 24.45 -4.53
N HIS A 514 21.18 24.20 -3.76
CA HIS A 514 19.81 24.23 -4.25
C HIS A 514 19.34 25.68 -4.32
N GLN A 515 18.89 26.12 -5.48
CA GLN A 515 18.44 27.50 -5.69
C GLN A 515 16.91 27.56 -5.70
N LEU A 516 16.36 28.44 -4.87
CA LEU A 516 14.94 28.78 -4.85
C LEU A 516 14.77 30.23 -5.35
N MET A 517 13.85 30.42 -6.29
CA MET A 517 13.41 31.70 -6.82
C MET A 517 11.89 31.74 -6.81
N ASP A 518 11.30 32.89 -6.55
CA ASP A 518 9.84 33.03 -6.56
C ASP A 518 9.38 34.38 -7.16
N ALA A 519 8.11 34.41 -7.55
CA ALA A 519 7.51 35.57 -8.20
C ALA A 519 7.40 36.79 -7.29
N VAL A 520 7.43 36.64 -5.98
CA VAL A 520 7.30 37.73 -5.00
C VAL A 520 8.63 38.48 -4.85
N ARG A 521 9.75 37.75 -4.76
CA ARG A 521 11.11 38.32 -4.71
C ARG A 521 11.62 38.80 -6.07
N GLY A 522 11.05 38.23 -7.12
CA GLY A 522 11.49 38.46 -8.48
C GLY A 522 12.62 37.47 -8.92
N VAL A 523 12.89 37.46 -10.19
CA VAL A 523 13.79 36.48 -10.83
C VAL A 523 15.28 36.61 -10.43
N SER A 524 15.67 37.70 -9.82
CA SER A 524 17.06 37.93 -9.34
C SER A 524 17.26 37.58 -7.87
N GLY A 525 16.18 37.42 -7.08
CA GLY A 525 16.29 37.01 -5.68
C GLY A 525 16.45 35.50 -5.54
N VAL A 526 17.60 35.06 -5.01
CA VAL A 526 17.91 33.63 -4.87
C VAL A 526 18.18 33.26 -3.42
N ILE A 527 17.52 32.20 -2.93
CA ILE A 527 17.80 31.57 -1.64
C ILE A 527 18.39 30.19 -1.88
N ALA A 528 19.46 29.85 -1.17
CA ALA A 528 20.01 28.50 -1.15
C ALA A 528 19.29 27.65 -0.10
N ALA A 529 18.41 26.72 -0.50
CA ALA A 529 17.57 25.93 0.42
C ALA A 529 18.36 24.97 1.34
N ASN A 530 19.62 24.70 1.02
CA ASN A 530 20.52 23.83 1.77
C ASN A 530 21.57 24.60 2.60
N LEU A 531 21.49 25.92 2.68
CA LEU A 531 22.38 26.77 3.45
C LEU A 531 21.59 27.70 4.39
N THR A 532 22.29 28.33 5.32
CA THR A 532 21.73 29.37 6.22
C THR A 532 22.07 30.79 5.76
N ASP A 533 22.57 30.92 4.54
CA ASP A 533 22.99 32.19 3.97
C ASP A 533 21.77 33.12 3.71
N ALA A 534 22.02 34.42 3.76
CA ALA A 534 21.02 35.40 3.37
C ALA A 534 20.73 35.30 1.86
N GLU A 535 19.58 35.86 1.46
CA GLU A 535 19.23 36.04 0.05
C GLU A 535 20.37 36.70 -0.73
N SER A 536 20.67 36.15 -1.88
CA SER A 536 21.63 36.70 -2.85
C SER A 536 20.88 37.20 -4.08
N THR A 537 21.44 38.17 -4.75
CA THR A 537 20.98 38.59 -6.09
C THR A 537 21.81 37.83 -7.14
N SER A 538 21.16 37.05 -8.03
CA SER A 538 21.83 36.52 -9.22
C SER A 538 22.05 37.65 -10.21
N GLU A 539 23.30 37.83 -10.64
CA GLU A 539 23.61 38.68 -11.80
C GLU A 539 23.24 37.97 -13.12
#